data_b10efb74dd03b54eadbbd4cf520a3fb6
#
_entry.id   b10efb74dd03b54eadbbd4cf520a3fb6
#
_cell.length_a   1.000
_cell.length_b   1.000
_cell.length_c   1.000
_cell.angle_alpha   90.00
_cell.angle_beta   90.00
_cell.angle_gamma   90.00
#
_symmetry.space_group_name_H-M   'P 1'
#
loop_
_entity.id
_entity.type
_entity.pdbx_description
1 polymer ?
#
loop_
_entity_poly.entity_id
_entity_poly.type
_entity_poly.pdbx_seq_one_letter_code
_entity_poly.pdbx_strand_id
1 'polypeptide(L)'
;MYVELNPTLTQTQMTLKEEMHRFAAEVTRPASIELDKLADPEDVIKEGSQFWDVFRKSYQLEHHLIRFPEELGGANLGGLETHIVAEEMGWGSADFAIGLGASGLPFMMAHVASQLTGNQRLIDDIVMPYVKDREAKYIGCWAITEPQHGSDAVAPSLPQYASNPAISLDTRGWRRGDDWVISGAKSAWVSNGTIATHAMVHFSVDSSKGPMSSAIALIPLDLPGVSRGKPLNKLGQRALNQGEIFFDDVQIPDYYVLVPEELYAIADDIIIATANGGMGPVFTGLARAAFEEAVTYCKQRVQGGKLLCEHQLVQRKLFDMFIKVESARQLSRAVLVYNAVAMPPVPRHAVASKIYATQVAFEVASDAMQLFGGYGLSKEFLIEKLFRDARAATIEDGVNDVLALAAAPQLIESHI
;
A
#
# COMPACT_ATOMS: atom_id res chain seq x y z
N MET A 1 -20.77 2.11 16.63
CA MET A 1 -19.43 2.71 16.66
C MET A 1 -18.50 1.71 17.36
N TYR A 2 -17.40 1.35 16.73
CA TYR A 2 -16.41 0.44 17.30
C TYR A 2 -15.74 1.09 18.52
N VAL A 3 -15.58 0.33 19.61
CA VAL A 3 -15.02 0.86 20.85
C VAL A 3 -13.51 1.05 20.69
N GLU A 4 -13.01 2.29 20.83
CA GLU A 4 -11.60 2.58 20.86
C GLU A 4 -11.00 2.18 22.22
N LEU A 5 -10.00 1.27 22.20
CA LEU A 5 -9.32 0.81 23.41
C LEU A 5 -8.18 1.72 23.88
N ASN A 6 -7.79 2.73 23.08
CA ASN A 6 -6.82 3.71 23.52
C ASN A 6 -7.51 4.88 24.25
N PRO A 7 -7.50 4.93 25.59
CA PRO A 7 -8.17 5.97 26.34
C PRO A 7 -7.43 7.32 26.30
N THR A 8 -6.24 7.37 25.70
CA THR A 8 -5.37 8.55 25.69
C THR A 8 -5.41 9.33 24.38
N LEU A 9 -6.31 8.99 23.45
CA LEU A 9 -6.51 9.77 22.24
C LEU A 9 -6.92 11.20 22.60
N THR A 10 -6.22 12.17 22.01
CA THR A 10 -6.57 13.58 22.12
C THR A 10 -7.86 13.88 21.36
N GLN A 11 -8.50 15.00 21.68
CA GLN A 11 -9.70 15.45 20.95
C GLN A 11 -9.42 15.61 19.44
N THR A 12 -8.24 16.11 19.07
CA THR A 12 -7.82 16.25 17.67
C THR A 12 -7.73 14.88 16.98
N GLN A 13 -7.15 13.87 17.63
CA GLN A 13 -7.06 12.52 17.09
C GLN A 13 -8.44 11.84 16.96
N MET A 14 -9.35 12.09 17.90
CA MET A 14 -10.72 11.62 17.80
C MET A 14 -11.47 12.29 16.65
N THR A 15 -11.34 13.60 16.48
CA THR A 15 -11.92 14.34 15.35
C THR A 15 -11.38 13.82 14.02
N LEU A 16 -10.04 13.64 13.91
CA LEU A 16 -9.41 13.06 12.73
C LEU A 16 -10.00 11.68 12.40
N LYS A 17 -10.15 10.81 13.41
CA LYS A 17 -10.75 9.49 13.26
C LYS A 17 -12.19 9.57 12.72
N GLU A 18 -13.00 10.46 13.28
CA GLU A 18 -14.40 10.65 12.86
C GLU A 18 -14.51 11.18 11.43
N GLU A 19 -13.66 12.13 11.05
CA GLU A 19 -13.61 12.70 9.70
C GLU A 19 -13.16 11.66 8.67
N MET A 20 -12.11 10.91 8.97
CA MET A 20 -11.63 9.85 8.08
C MET A 20 -12.64 8.71 7.97
N HIS A 21 -13.30 8.34 9.07
CA HIS A 21 -14.37 7.36 9.03
C HIS A 21 -15.54 7.82 8.16
N ARG A 22 -15.94 9.07 8.26
CA ARG A 22 -17.00 9.65 7.42
C ARG A 22 -16.61 9.63 5.94
N PHE A 23 -15.37 10.04 5.60
CA PHE A 23 -14.86 9.94 4.24
C PHE A 23 -14.87 8.48 3.74
N ALA A 24 -14.44 7.56 4.57
CA ALA A 24 -14.44 6.13 4.26
C ALA A 24 -15.86 5.59 4.02
N ALA A 25 -16.81 5.94 4.89
CA ALA A 25 -18.18 5.45 4.82
C ALA A 25 -18.99 6.07 3.67
N GLU A 26 -18.78 7.34 3.37
CA GLU A 26 -19.59 8.09 2.41
C GLU A 26 -18.96 8.14 1.00
N VAL A 27 -17.65 7.93 0.87
CA VAL A 27 -16.92 8.09 -0.40
C VAL A 27 -16.26 6.80 -0.85
N THR A 28 -15.28 6.27 -0.09
CA THR A 28 -14.48 5.15 -0.61
C THR A 28 -15.22 3.83 -0.62
N ARG A 29 -15.95 3.49 0.45
CA ARG A 29 -16.67 2.21 0.55
C ARG A 29 -17.77 2.06 -0.51
N PRO A 30 -18.69 3.02 -0.71
CA PRO A 30 -19.71 2.91 -1.75
C PRO A 30 -19.11 2.81 -3.16
N ALA A 31 -18.11 3.63 -3.48
CA ALA A 31 -17.44 3.60 -4.77
C ALA A 31 -16.75 2.26 -5.01
N SER A 32 -16.00 1.74 -4.02
CA SER A 32 -15.31 0.45 -4.13
C SER A 32 -16.29 -0.71 -4.36
N ILE A 33 -17.45 -0.71 -3.70
CA ILE A 33 -18.50 -1.73 -3.89
C ILE A 33 -19.04 -1.70 -5.33
N GLU A 34 -19.33 -0.52 -5.87
CA GLU A 34 -19.85 -0.39 -7.22
C GLU A 34 -18.79 -0.72 -8.29
N LEU A 35 -17.56 -0.28 -8.09
CA LEU A 35 -16.46 -0.59 -9.02
C LEU A 35 -16.09 -2.09 -9.03
N ASP A 36 -16.24 -2.78 -7.88
CA ASP A 36 -16.01 -4.23 -7.81
C ASP A 36 -16.98 -5.06 -8.66
N LYS A 37 -18.18 -4.52 -8.96
CA LYS A 37 -19.19 -5.20 -9.79
C LYS A 37 -18.89 -5.14 -11.27
N LEU A 38 -18.02 -4.22 -11.72
CA LEU A 38 -17.67 -4.05 -13.12
C LEU A 38 -16.89 -5.26 -13.63
N ALA A 39 -17.29 -5.81 -14.78
CA ALA A 39 -16.65 -6.99 -15.35
C ALA A 39 -15.27 -6.66 -15.93
N ASP A 40 -15.20 -5.55 -16.68
CA ASP A 40 -13.98 -5.09 -17.34
C ASP A 40 -13.20 -4.12 -16.43
N PRO A 41 -11.92 -4.39 -16.11
CA PRO A 41 -11.10 -3.47 -15.33
C PRO A 41 -10.83 -2.13 -16.05
N GLU A 42 -10.96 -2.03 -17.37
CA GLU A 42 -10.89 -0.76 -18.09
C GLU A 42 -12.06 0.16 -17.72
N ASP A 43 -13.24 -0.40 -17.44
CA ASP A 43 -14.41 0.37 -16.99
C ASP A 43 -14.22 0.99 -15.60
N VAL A 44 -13.36 0.40 -14.76
CA VAL A 44 -13.06 0.93 -13.42
C VAL A 44 -12.40 2.30 -13.52
N ILE A 45 -11.48 2.47 -14.45
CA ILE A 45 -10.65 3.68 -14.61
C ILE A 45 -11.02 4.58 -15.77
N LYS A 46 -12.12 4.27 -16.48
CA LYS A 46 -12.58 5.11 -17.60
C LYS A 46 -12.93 6.53 -17.11
N GLU A 47 -12.81 7.49 -17.99
CA GLU A 47 -13.21 8.87 -17.71
C GLU A 47 -14.65 8.93 -17.19
N GLY A 48 -14.88 9.70 -16.13
CA GLY A 48 -16.19 9.85 -15.49
C GLY A 48 -16.59 8.68 -14.57
N SER A 49 -15.73 7.68 -14.34
CA SER A 49 -16.02 6.65 -13.35
C SER A 49 -15.87 7.19 -11.92
N GLN A 50 -16.53 6.54 -10.97
CA GLN A 50 -16.44 6.86 -9.54
C GLN A 50 -15.01 6.74 -8.98
N PHE A 51 -14.12 6.00 -9.67
CA PHE A 51 -12.70 5.92 -9.33
C PHE A 51 -12.07 7.31 -9.27
N TRP A 52 -12.28 8.11 -10.32
CA TRP A 52 -11.73 9.46 -10.41
C TRP A 52 -12.37 10.44 -9.43
N ASP A 53 -13.65 10.22 -9.07
CA ASP A 53 -14.33 11.05 -8.07
C ASP A 53 -13.71 10.85 -6.68
N VAL A 54 -13.36 9.60 -6.32
CA VAL A 54 -12.64 9.30 -5.06
C VAL A 54 -11.27 9.95 -5.05
N PHE A 55 -10.48 9.79 -6.12
CA PHE A 55 -9.14 10.39 -6.20
C PHE A 55 -9.22 11.91 -6.11
N ARG A 56 -10.05 12.57 -6.94
CA ARG A 56 -10.22 14.03 -6.89
C ARG A 56 -10.65 14.51 -5.53
N LYS A 57 -11.65 13.86 -4.91
CA LYS A 57 -12.12 14.28 -3.59
C LYS A 57 -11.05 14.12 -2.50
N SER A 58 -10.25 13.05 -2.58
CA SER A 58 -9.10 12.85 -1.69
C SER A 58 -8.05 13.96 -1.83
N TYR A 59 -7.75 14.38 -3.07
CA TYR A 59 -6.81 15.48 -3.34
C TYR A 59 -7.36 16.84 -2.95
N GLN A 60 -8.65 17.10 -3.16
CA GLN A 60 -9.32 18.32 -2.71
C GLN A 60 -9.30 18.47 -1.19
N LEU A 61 -9.39 17.35 -0.46
CA LEU A 61 -9.29 17.30 1.00
C LEU A 61 -7.84 17.14 1.50
N GLU A 62 -6.86 17.23 0.60
CA GLU A 62 -5.43 17.16 0.91
C GLU A 62 -4.96 15.84 1.56
N HIS A 63 -5.74 14.75 1.43
CA HIS A 63 -5.36 13.46 2.00
C HIS A 63 -4.04 12.92 1.41
N HIS A 64 -3.66 13.30 0.20
CA HIS A 64 -2.38 12.94 -0.42
C HIS A 64 -1.18 13.62 0.26
N LEU A 65 -1.41 14.67 1.09
CA LEU A 65 -0.38 15.46 1.75
C LEU A 65 -0.22 15.15 3.24
N ILE A 66 -0.97 14.21 3.79
CA ILE A 66 -0.99 13.93 5.25
C ILE A 66 0.39 13.60 5.84
N ARG A 67 1.30 13.06 5.04
CA ARG A 67 2.67 12.70 5.42
C ARG A 67 3.73 13.71 4.98
N PHE A 68 3.36 14.68 4.12
CA PHE A 68 4.28 15.72 3.69
C PHE A 68 4.52 16.72 4.81
N PRO A 69 5.74 17.33 4.88
CA PRO A 69 6.06 18.29 5.90
C PRO A 69 5.26 19.61 5.75
N GLU A 70 5.08 20.32 6.86
CA GLU A 70 4.27 21.55 6.91
C GLU A 70 4.82 22.65 5.99
N GLU A 71 6.14 22.76 5.84
CA GLU A 71 6.77 23.74 4.95
C GLU A 71 6.42 23.55 3.47
N LEU A 72 5.96 22.34 3.09
CA LEU A 72 5.42 22.04 1.76
C LEU A 72 3.88 22.09 1.73
N GLY A 73 3.23 22.48 2.84
CA GLY A 73 1.78 22.52 2.94
C GLY A 73 1.14 21.17 3.33
N GLY A 74 1.92 20.21 3.81
CA GLY A 74 1.42 18.95 4.32
C GLY A 74 0.98 19.02 5.78
N ALA A 75 0.36 17.96 6.28
CA ALA A 75 -0.09 17.87 7.66
C ALA A 75 0.97 17.30 8.62
N ASN A 76 2.06 16.75 8.09
CA ASN A 76 3.15 16.14 8.85
C ASN A 76 2.69 15.22 10.00
N LEU A 77 1.70 14.36 9.70
CA LEU A 77 1.08 13.52 10.71
C LEU A 77 2.09 12.56 11.35
N GLY A 78 2.05 12.48 12.68
CA GLY A 78 2.80 11.51 13.45
C GLY A 78 2.37 10.06 13.20
N GLY A 79 3.07 9.10 13.82
CA GLY A 79 2.80 7.67 13.61
C GLY A 79 1.41 7.23 14.06
N LEU A 80 0.88 7.79 15.14
CA LEU A 80 -0.45 7.46 15.65
C LEU A 80 -1.55 8.02 14.73
N GLU A 81 -1.44 9.26 14.31
CA GLU A 81 -2.38 9.90 13.38
C GLU A 81 -2.36 9.20 12.01
N THR A 82 -1.17 8.88 11.51
CA THR A 82 -1.01 8.10 10.26
C THR A 82 -1.70 6.74 10.39
N HIS A 83 -1.56 6.06 11.55
CA HIS A 83 -2.27 4.80 11.80
C HIS A 83 -3.80 4.99 11.77
N ILE A 84 -4.32 6.02 12.44
CA ILE A 84 -5.77 6.32 12.49
C ILE A 84 -6.31 6.51 11.07
N VAL A 85 -5.65 7.33 10.26
CA VAL A 85 -6.05 7.58 8.87
C VAL A 85 -6.03 6.30 8.05
N ALA A 86 -4.95 5.54 8.10
CA ALA A 86 -4.80 4.32 7.30
C ALA A 86 -5.79 3.22 7.71
N GLU A 87 -6.10 3.08 9.02
CA GLU A 87 -7.09 2.13 9.51
C GLU A 87 -8.50 2.48 9.03
N GLU A 88 -8.91 3.76 9.12
CA GLU A 88 -10.23 4.17 8.66
C GLU A 88 -10.35 4.05 7.12
N MET A 89 -9.31 4.39 6.38
CA MET A 89 -9.27 4.18 4.93
C MET A 89 -9.38 2.70 4.56
N GLY A 90 -8.65 1.82 5.25
CA GLY A 90 -8.71 0.37 5.07
C GLY A 90 -10.07 -0.23 5.44
N TRP A 91 -10.74 0.32 6.47
CA TRP A 91 -12.12 -0.03 6.82
C TRP A 91 -13.10 0.33 5.69
N GLY A 92 -12.89 1.46 5.05
CA GLY A 92 -13.69 1.87 3.88
C GLY A 92 -13.42 1.00 2.66
N SER A 93 -12.14 0.93 2.28
CA SER A 93 -11.70 0.26 1.06
C SER A 93 -10.17 0.10 1.07
N ALA A 94 -9.67 -1.13 1.19
CA ALA A 94 -8.24 -1.40 1.15
C ALA A 94 -7.63 -1.06 -0.22
N ASP A 95 -8.36 -1.29 -1.31
CA ASP A 95 -7.93 -0.98 -2.67
C ASP A 95 -7.69 0.53 -2.88
N PHE A 96 -8.59 1.42 -2.45
CA PHE A 96 -8.35 2.86 -2.50
C PHE A 96 -7.27 3.32 -1.51
N ALA A 97 -7.21 2.72 -0.31
CA ALA A 97 -6.16 3.06 0.67
C ALA A 97 -4.76 2.80 0.10
N ILE A 98 -4.56 1.65 -0.57
CA ILE A 98 -3.29 1.29 -1.20
C ILE A 98 -3.02 2.18 -2.42
N GLY A 99 -4.01 2.40 -3.30
CA GLY A 99 -3.85 3.22 -4.50
C GLY A 99 -3.46 4.66 -4.20
N LEU A 100 -4.10 5.29 -3.21
CA LEU A 100 -3.77 6.64 -2.75
C LEU A 100 -2.40 6.68 -2.04
N GLY A 101 -2.07 5.66 -1.23
CA GLY A 101 -0.76 5.55 -0.60
C GLY A 101 0.38 5.40 -1.61
N ALA A 102 0.22 4.53 -2.60
CA ALA A 102 1.17 4.33 -3.68
C ALA A 102 1.36 5.60 -4.53
N SER A 103 0.29 6.39 -4.70
CA SER A 103 0.35 7.65 -5.45
C SER A 103 1.34 8.66 -4.85
N GLY A 104 1.44 8.76 -3.53
CA GLY A 104 2.31 9.72 -2.86
C GLY A 104 3.78 9.29 -2.73
N LEU A 105 4.06 7.99 -2.80
CA LEU A 105 5.39 7.45 -2.49
C LEU A 105 6.52 8.00 -3.36
N PRO A 106 6.42 8.09 -4.70
CA PRO A 106 7.49 8.63 -5.54
C PRO A 106 7.80 10.10 -5.23
N PHE A 107 6.78 10.91 -4.98
CA PHE A 107 6.93 12.33 -4.68
C PHE A 107 7.55 12.57 -3.30
N MET A 108 7.20 11.75 -2.30
CA MET A 108 7.84 11.76 -1.00
C MET A 108 9.32 11.37 -1.11
N MET A 109 9.65 10.35 -1.89
CA MET A 109 11.04 9.94 -2.13
C MET A 109 11.83 11.03 -2.88
N ALA A 110 11.22 11.74 -3.82
CA ALA A 110 11.85 12.89 -4.48
C ALA A 110 12.13 14.03 -3.48
N HIS A 111 11.22 14.28 -2.53
CA HIS A 111 11.46 15.23 -1.45
C HIS A 111 12.65 14.81 -0.58
N VAL A 112 12.68 13.55 -0.12
CA VAL A 112 13.80 13.02 0.69
C VAL A 112 15.12 13.11 -0.07
N ALA A 113 15.15 12.72 -1.34
CA ALA A 113 16.33 12.81 -2.18
C ALA A 113 16.82 14.26 -2.34
N SER A 114 15.91 15.22 -2.50
CA SER A 114 16.24 16.65 -2.55
C SER A 114 16.87 17.14 -1.25
N GLN A 115 16.36 16.73 -0.09
CA GLN A 115 16.94 17.08 1.21
C GLN A 115 18.36 16.54 1.39
N LEU A 116 18.62 15.33 0.89
CA LEU A 116 19.93 14.67 1.00
C LEU A 116 20.97 15.24 0.00
N THR A 117 20.53 15.61 -1.20
CA THR A 117 21.42 16.04 -2.28
C THR A 117 21.50 17.56 -2.46
N GLY A 118 20.60 18.32 -1.86
CA GLY A 118 20.43 19.76 -2.10
C GLY A 118 19.86 20.08 -3.51
N ASN A 119 19.30 19.09 -4.22
CA ASN A 119 18.79 19.27 -5.57
C ASN A 119 17.41 19.93 -5.58
N GLN A 120 17.39 21.27 -5.67
CA GLN A 120 16.16 22.05 -5.67
C GLN A 120 15.23 21.75 -6.87
N ARG A 121 15.78 21.25 -8.00
CA ARG A 121 14.96 20.91 -9.18
C ARG A 121 13.96 19.78 -8.88
N LEU A 122 14.30 18.83 -7.99
CA LEU A 122 13.34 17.82 -7.55
C LEU A 122 12.15 18.42 -6.82
N ILE A 123 12.37 19.48 -6.04
CA ILE A 123 11.27 20.21 -5.38
C ILE A 123 10.44 20.97 -6.42
N ASP A 124 11.08 21.77 -7.26
CA ASP A 124 10.38 22.70 -8.14
C ASP A 124 9.62 21.99 -9.27
N ASP A 125 10.26 20.97 -9.88
CA ASP A 125 9.75 20.31 -11.09
C ASP A 125 8.83 19.11 -10.76
N ILE A 126 8.99 18.49 -9.58
CA ILE A 126 8.33 17.22 -9.24
C ILE A 126 7.43 17.35 -8.00
N VAL A 127 8.01 17.77 -6.86
CA VAL A 127 7.29 17.75 -5.58
C VAL A 127 6.20 18.83 -5.54
N MET A 128 6.54 20.07 -5.92
CA MET A 128 5.58 21.18 -5.84
C MET A 128 4.38 21.05 -6.79
N PRO A 129 4.51 20.54 -8.04
CA PRO A 129 3.36 20.21 -8.86
C PRO A 129 2.39 19.21 -8.19
N TYR A 130 2.92 18.15 -7.56
CA TYR A 130 2.12 17.17 -6.81
C TYR A 130 1.45 17.79 -5.58
N VAL A 131 2.21 18.57 -4.79
CA VAL A 131 1.70 19.22 -3.57
C VAL A 131 0.57 20.21 -3.87
N LYS A 132 0.64 20.92 -5.00
CA LYS A 132 -0.39 21.90 -5.42
C LYS A 132 -1.59 21.27 -6.13
N ASP A 133 -1.50 19.98 -6.45
CA ASP A 133 -2.57 19.29 -7.18
C ASP A 133 -3.83 19.11 -6.32
N ARG A 134 -4.97 19.49 -6.86
CA ARG A 134 -6.30 19.29 -6.25
C ARG A 134 -7.26 18.53 -7.17
N GLU A 135 -6.76 18.08 -8.33
CA GLU A 135 -7.55 17.42 -9.37
C GLU A 135 -7.07 15.99 -9.66
N ALA A 136 -6.13 15.46 -8.87
CA ALA A 136 -5.49 14.17 -9.07
C ALA A 136 -4.85 14.02 -10.48
N LYS A 137 -4.16 15.06 -10.93
CA LYS A 137 -3.41 15.07 -12.19
C LYS A 137 -2.03 14.43 -12.05
N TYR A 138 -1.47 14.43 -10.86
CA TYR A 138 -0.19 13.83 -10.53
C TYR A 138 -0.43 12.58 -9.68
N ILE A 139 -0.23 11.42 -10.28
CA ILE A 139 -0.40 10.12 -9.63
C ILE A 139 0.92 9.37 -9.75
N GLY A 140 1.41 8.86 -8.63
CA GLY A 140 2.61 8.06 -8.58
C GLY A 140 2.35 6.56 -8.58
N CYS A 141 3.39 5.79 -8.91
CA CYS A 141 3.44 4.34 -8.72
C CYS A 141 4.83 3.88 -8.27
N TRP A 142 4.86 2.78 -7.56
CA TRP A 142 6.10 2.09 -7.17
C TRP A 142 6.32 0.90 -8.11
N ALA A 143 7.31 1.02 -9.00
CA ALA A 143 7.58 0.08 -10.08
C ALA A 143 8.85 -0.73 -9.76
N ILE A 144 8.72 -1.76 -8.93
CA ILE A 144 9.80 -2.66 -8.53
C ILE A 144 9.65 -4.04 -9.20
N THR A 145 8.48 -4.67 -9.12
CA THR A 145 8.25 -6.03 -9.62
C THR A 145 8.34 -6.12 -11.15
N GLU A 146 8.84 -7.24 -11.64
CA GLU A 146 9.04 -7.54 -13.06
C GLU A 146 8.39 -8.86 -13.44
N PRO A 147 8.26 -9.20 -14.73
CA PRO A 147 7.66 -10.48 -15.14
C PRO A 147 8.34 -11.70 -14.52
N GLN A 148 9.66 -11.66 -14.26
CA GLN A 148 10.43 -12.75 -13.67
C GLN A 148 10.81 -12.50 -12.20
N HIS A 149 10.56 -11.30 -11.64
CA HIS A 149 10.95 -10.90 -10.30
C HIS A 149 9.77 -10.33 -9.52
N GLY A 150 9.42 -10.99 -8.40
CA GLY A 150 8.34 -10.59 -7.49
C GLY A 150 8.86 -10.30 -6.10
N SER A 151 8.62 -11.21 -5.14
CA SER A 151 9.05 -11.03 -3.75
C SER A 151 10.56 -11.12 -3.56
N ASP A 152 11.30 -11.73 -4.47
CA ASP A 152 12.77 -11.72 -4.54
C ASP A 152 13.30 -10.28 -4.78
N ALA A 153 12.62 -9.49 -5.60
CA ALA A 153 12.96 -8.08 -5.82
C ALA A 153 12.66 -7.20 -4.60
N VAL A 154 11.71 -7.61 -3.74
CA VAL A 154 11.31 -6.87 -2.52
C VAL A 154 12.17 -7.28 -1.31
N ALA A 155 12.98 -8.32 -1.42
CA ALA A 155 13.89 -8.80 -0.39
C ALA A 155 15.30 -9.09 -0.94
N PRO A 156 15.91 -8.14 -1.67
CA PRO A 156 17.17 -8.37 -2.39
C PRO A 156 18.34 -8.61 -1.44
N SER A 157 18.26 -8.15 -0.20
CA SER A 157 19.30 -8.29 0.83
C SER A 157 19.38 -9.69 1.46
N LEU A 158 18.46 -10.61 1.12
CA LEU A 158 18.57 -12.00 1.61
C LEU A 158 19.93 -12.60 1.24
N PRO A 159 20.65 -13.26 2.17
CA PRO A 159 22.01 -13.75 1.93
C PRO A 159 22.16 -14.61 0.68
N GLN A 160 21.14 -15.42 0.33
CA GLN A 160 21.12 -16.24 -0.88
C GLN A 160 20.84 -15.43 -2.17
N TYR A 161 20.38 -14.18 -2.08
CA TYR A 161 20.01 -13.32 -3.20
C TYR A 161 21.06 -12.22 -3.46
N ALA A 162 21.60 -11.62 -2.42
CA ALA A 162 22.32 -10.34 -2.46
C ALA A 162 23.44 -10.23 -3.50
N SER A 163 24.14 -11.32 -3.80
CA SER A 163 25.20 -11.38 -4.81
C SER A 163 24.90 -12.36 -5.96
N ASN A 164 23.64 -12.79 -6.10
CA ASN A 164 23.27 -13.75 -7.15
C ASN A 164 22.82 -13.01 -8.42
N PRO A 165 23.58 -13.08 -9.53
CA PRO A 165 23.22 -12.41 -10.79
C PRO A 165 21.84 -12.82 -11.35
N ALA A 166 21.37 -14.03 -11.03
CA ALA A 166 20.07 -14.53 -11.50
C ALA A 166 18.87 -13.85 -10.84
N ILE A 167 19.10 -13.07 -9.77
CA ILE A 167 18.07 -12.30 -9.05
C ILE A 167 18.14 -10.82 -9.40
N SER A 168 19.11 -10.40 -10.22
CA SER A 168 19.21 -9.02 -10.70
C SER A 168 18.00 -8.64 -11.54
N LEU A 169 17.50 -7.41 -11.34
CA LEU A 169 16.39 -6.89 -12.14
C LEU A 169 16.69 -6.94 -13.63
N ASP A 170 15.70 -7.30 -14.44
CA ASP A 170 15.77 -7.32 -15.89
C ASP A 170 15.67 -5.90 -16.48
N THR A 171 14.99 -4.96 -15.82
CA THR A 171 15.02 -3.53 -16.15
C THR A 171 16.42 -3.00 -15.85
N ARG A 172 17.09 -2.42 -16.84
CA ARG A 172 18.47 -1.96 -16.77
C ARG A 172 18.57 -0.47 -17.02
N GLY A 173 19.56 0.15 -16.38
CA GLY A 173 19.94 1.54 -16.63
C GLY A 173 21.43 1.67 -16.87
N TRP A 174 21.81 2.51 -17.84
CA TRP A 174 23.19 2.83 -18.14
C TRP A 174 23.39 4.30 -18.48
N ARG A 175 24.60 4.78 -18.30
CA ARG A 175 24.96 6.16 -18.62
C ARG A 175 25.08 6.37 -20.13
N ARG A 176 24.53 7.50 -20.60
CA ARG A 176 24.74 8.03 -21.96
C ARG A 176 25.08 9.53 -21.86
N GLY A 177 26.36 9.83 -21.76
CA GLY A 177 26.84 11.17 -21.42
C GLY A 177 26.45 11.53 -19.97
N ASP A 178 25.81 12.67 -19.80
CA ASP A 178 25.33 13.15 -18.48
C ASP A 178 23.96 12.58 -18.10
N ASP A 179 23.31 11.83 -19.00
CA ASP A 179 21.99 11.26 -18.79
C ASP A 179 22.04 9.76 -18.50
N TRP A 180 20.90 9.21 -18.11
CA TRP A 180 20.66 7.77 -18.03
C TRP A 180 19.71 7.30 -19.12
N VAL A 181 19.88 6.06 -19.55
CA VAL A 181 18.94 5.36 -20.43
C VAL A 181 18.40 4.17 -19.67
N ILE A 182 17.07 4.02 -19.64
CA ILE A 182 16.37 2.94 -18.95
C ILE A 182 15.63 2.08 -19.97
N SER A 183 15.86 0.76 -19.91
CA SER A 183 15.19 -0.20 -20.79
C SER A 183 14.76 -1.44 -19.99
N GLY A 184 13.55 -1.95 -20.25
CA GLY A 184 12.98 -3.12 -19.58
C GLY A 184 11.47 -3.02 -19.40
N ALA A 185 10.93 -3.86 -18.50
CA ALA A 185 9.49 -3.92 -18.25
C ALA A 185 9.19 -4.16 -16.77
N LYS A 186 8.20 -3.46 -16.26
CA LYS A 186 7.62 -3.72 -14.95
C LYS A 186 6.31 -4.49 -15.10
N SER A 187 6.08 -5.41 -14.15
CA SER A 187 4.99 -6.38 -14.23
C SER A 187 3.60 -5.76 -14.08
N ALA A 188 2.59 -6.56 -14.40
CA ALA A 188 1.18 -6.18 -14.27
C ALA A 188 0.75 -5.85 -12.82
N TRP A 189 1.59 -6.10 -11.82
CA TRP A 189 1.30 -5.87 -10.39
C TRP A 189 1.71 -4.49 -9.87
N VAL A 190 2.17 -3.60 -10.74
CA VAL A 190 2.48 -2.22 -10.37
C VAL A 190 1.19 -1.47 -10.05
N SER A 191 0.98 -1.12 -8.77
CA SER A 191 -0.17 -0.33 -8.31
C SER A 191 -0.17 1.04 -8.97
N ASN A 192 -1.30 1.47 -9.53
CA ASN A 192 -1.49 2.63 -10.39
C ASN A 192 -0.77 2.56 -11.75
N GLY A 193 -0.19 1.43 -12.16
CA GLY A 193 0.69 1.33 -13.32
C GLY A 193 0.12 1.87 -14.63
N THR A 194 -1.20 1.70 -14.86
CA THR A 194 -1.82 2.20 -16.10
C THR A 194 -2.32 3.64 -16.04
N ILE A 195 -2.41 4.23 -14.82
CA ILE A 195 -2.93 5.59 -14.61
C ILE A 195 -1.89 6.58 -14.08
N ALA A 196 -0.76 6.08 -13.56
CA ALA A 196 0.27 6.92 -12.98
C ALA A 196 0.87 7.90 -14.00
N THR A 197 1.25 9.07 -13.55
CA THR A 197 2.01 10.07 -14.30
C THR A 197 3.51 9.97 -14.06
N HIS A 198 3.89 9.45 -12.90
CA HIS A 198 5.28 9.29 -12.49
C HIS A 198 5.49 7.92 -11.85
N ALA A 199 6.57 7.25 -12.21
CA ALA A 199 6.94 5.97 -11.65
C ALA A 199 8.26 6.06 -10.88
N MET A 200 8.29 5.54 -9.66
CA MET A 200 9.52 5.24 -8.95
C MET A 200 10.00 3.86 -9.41
N VAL A 201 11.01 3.85 -10.27
CA VAL A 201 11.48 2.66 -11.00
C VAL A 201 12.78 2.16 -10.41
N HIS A 202 12.78 0.92 -9.93
CA HIS A 202 14.01 0.20 -9.60
C HIS A 202 14.62 -0.41 -10.86
N PHE A 203 15.92 -0.29 -11.04
CA PHE A 203 16.62 -0.84 -12.20
C PHE A 203 18.03 -1.31 -11.84
N SER A 204 18.51 -2.35 -12.52
CA SER A 204 19.88 -2.86 -12.35
C SER A 204 20.88 -1.95 -13.07
N VAL A 205 21.97 -1.63 -12.36
CA VAL A 205 23.15 -0.91 -12.91
C VAL A 205 24.18 -1.90 -13.45
N ASP A 206 24.48 -2.95 -12.69
CA ASP A 206 25.38 -4.03 -13.09
C ASP A 206 24.83 -5.39 -12.64
N SER A 207 24.08 -6.04 -13.52
CA SER A 207 23.44 -7.32 -13.22
C SER A 207 24.41 -8.46 -12.89
N SER A 208 25.69 -8.33 -13.21
CA SER A 208 26.71 -9.34 -12.87
C SER A 208 27.04 -9.38 -11.37
N LYS A 209 26.71 -8.31 -10.63
CA LYS A 209 26.95 -8.17 -9.19
C LYS A 209 25.77 -8.60 -8.31
N GLY A 210 24.63 -8.95 -8.92
CA GLY A 210 23.41 -9.31 -8.19
C GLY A 210 22.47 -8.11 -7.95
N PRO A 211 21.33 -8.33 -7.25
CA PRO A 211 20.26 -7.35 -7.11
C PRO A 211 20.65 -6.11 -6.31
N MET A 212 21.70 -6.19 -5.49
CA MET A 212 22.17 -5.04 -4.72
C MET A 212 22.87 -3.99 -5.58
N SER A 213 23.31 -4.33 -6.81
CA SER A 213 23.79 -3.36 -7.81
C SER A 213 22.63 -2.78 -8.61
N SER A 214 21.77 -2.06 -7.92
CA SER A 214 20.59 -1.40 -8.48
C SER A 214 20.52 0.07 -8.07
N ALA A 215 19.68 0.82 -8.76
CA ALA A 215 19.39 2.23 -8.48
C ALA A 215 17.88 2.48 -8.59
N ILE A 216 17.42 3.66 -8.15
CA ILE A 216 16.01 4.05 -8.21
C ILE A 216 15.91 5.40 -8.90
N ALA A 217 15.11 5.49 -9.96
CA ALA A 217 14.78 6.74 -10.63
C ALA A 217 13.29 7.08 -10.51
N LEU A 218 12.99 8.37 -10.51
CA LEU A 218 11.62 8.87 -10.74
C LEU A 218 11.50 9.21 -12.23
N ILE A 219 10.62 8.49 -12.93
CA ILE A 219 10.45 8.62 -14.37
C ILE A 219 9.05 9.17 -14.68
N PRO A 220 8.93 10.37 -15.31
CA PRO A 220 7.66 10.78 -15.91
C PRO A 220 7.23 9.79 -16.99
N LEU A 221 5.96 9.37 -16.96
CA LEU A 221 5.46 8.30 -17.84
C LEU A 221 4.88 8.80 -19.18
N ASP A 222 5.10 10.06 -19.51
CA ASP A 222 4.83 10.68 -20.80
C ASP A 222 6.08 10.84 -21.69
N LEU A 223 7.24 10.39 -21.20
CA LEU A 223 8.49 10.43 -21.96
C LEU A 223 8.45 9.49 -23.18
N PRO A 224 9.15 9.85 -24.27
CA PRO A 224 9.35 8.95 -25.41
C PRO A 224 9.96 7.62 -24.98
N GLY A 225 9.45 6.51 -25.51
CA GLY A 225 9.88 5.15 -25.17
C GLY A 225 9.11 4.52 -24.01
N VAL A 226 8.23 5.28 -23.31
CA VAL A 226 7.36 4.70 -22.29
C VAL A 226 6.04 4.23 -22.93
N SER A 227 5.62 3.02 -22.59
CA SER A 227 4.28 2.51 -22.90
C SER A 227 3.70 1.74 -21.74
N ARG A 228 2.38 1.46 -21.77
CA ARG A 228 1.67 0.82 -20.66
C ARG A 228 0.84 -0.35 -21.17
N GLY A 229 0.69 -1.37 -20.33
CA GLY A 229 -0.26 -2.45 -20.53
C GLY A 229 -1.69 -2.05 -20.22
N LYS A 230 -2.57 -3.05 -20.16
CA LYS A 230 -3.96 -2.89 -19.76
C LYS A 230 -4.13 -3.07 -18.25
N PRO A 231 -5.19 -2.51 -17.66
CA PRO A 231 -5.55 -2.79 -16.28
C PRO A 231 -5.73 -4.28 -16.04
N LEU A 232 -5.16 -4.80 -14.96
CA LEU A 232 -5.22 -6.21 -14.63
C LEU A 232 -6.59 -6.61 -14.09
N ASN A 233 -7.19 -7.67 -14.67
CA ASN A 233 -8.38 -8.29 -14.11
C ASN A 233 -8.01 -9.29 -13.02
N LYS A 234 -8.40 -9.04 -11.78
CA LYS A 234 -7.94 -9.78 -10.59
C LYS A 234 -9.08 -10.17 -9.65
N LEU A 235 -8.78 -11.05 -8.70
CA LEU A 235 -9.73 -11.64 -7.76
C LEU A 235 -10.41 -10.59 -6.86
N GLY A 236 -9.61 -9.74 -6.23
CA GLY A 236 -10.04 -8.72 -5.27
C GLY A 236 -9.32 -7.40 -5.47
N GLN A 237 -9.58 -6.42 -4.59
CA GLN A 237 -9.02 -5.06 -4.66
C GLN A 237 -9.17 -4.47 -6.06
N ARG A 238 -10.37 -4.60 -6.63
CA ARG A 238 -10.62 -4.29 -8.04
C ARG A 238 -10.58 -2.79 -8.35
N ALA A 239 -10.79 -1.94 -7.36
CA ALA A 239 -10.57 -0.49 -7.47
C ALA A 239 -9.10 -0.07 -7.29
N LEU A 240 -8.17 -0.98 -6.95
CA LEU A 240 -6.74 -0.72 -7.08
C LEU A 240 -6.33 -0.97 -8.53
N ASN A 241 -6.09 0.11 -9.29
CA ASN A 241 -5.53 -0.04 -10.64
C ASN A 241 -4.16 -0.69 -10.56
N GLN A 242 -3.91 -1.71 -11.40
CA GLN A 242 -2.60 -2.35 -11.55
C GLN A 242 -2.37 -2.68 -13.02
N GLY A 243 -1.12 -2.55 -13.50
CA GLY A 243 -0.77 -2.87 -14.87
C GLY A 243 0.71 -2.67 -15.18
N GLU A 244 1.11 -3.18 -16.33
CA GLU A 244 2.50 -3.18 -16.81
C GLU A 244 2.94 -1.79 -17.27
N ILE A 245 4.26 -1.54 -17.14
CA ILE A 245 4.93 -0.38 -17.71
C ILE A 245 6.16 -0.87 -18.46
N PHE A 246 6.33 -0.40 -19.70
CA PHE A 246 7.44 -0.76 -20.58
C PHE A 246 8.31 0.47 -20.84
N PHE A 247 9.62 0.26 -20.83
CA PHE A 247 10.64 1.26 -21.10
C PHE A 247 11.51 0.79 -22.28
N ASP A 248 11.47 1.53 -23.37
CA ASP A 248 12.25 1.28 -24.58
C ASP A 248 13.26 2.42 -24.76
N ASP A 249 14.47 2.23 -24.23
CA ASP A 249 15.57 3.19 -24.25
C ASP A 249 15.16 4.61 -23.79
N VAL A 250 14.39 4.69 -22.69
CA VAL A 250 13.90 5.95 -22.13
C VAL A 250 15.07 6.75 -21.55
N GLN A 251 15.32 7.93 -22.11
CA GLN A 251 16.38 8.83 -21.66
C GLN A 251 15.87 9.76 -20.57
N ILE A 252 16.56 9.81 -19.43
CA ILE A 252 16.26 10.66 -18.29
C ILE A 252 17.48 11.45 -17.84
N PRO A 253 17.34 12.70 -17.40
CA PRO A 253 18.43 13.45 -16.78
C PRO A 253 18.92 12.78 -15.50
N ASP A 254 20.19 12.94 -15.18
CA ASP A 254 20.81 12.36 -13.98
C ASP A 254 20.05 12.71 -12.68
N TYR A 255 19.51 13.92 -12.58
CA TYR A 255 18.81 14.34 -11.37
C TYR A 255 17.49 13.60 -11.10
N TYR A 256 16.97 12.82 -12.05
CA TYR A 256 15.84 11.93 -11.84
C TYR A 256 16.23 10.61 -11.11
N VAL A 257 17.52 10.30 -11.02
CA VAL A 257 17.97 9.19 -10.18
C VAL A 257 17.96 9.64 -8.72
N LEU A 258 16.95 9.19 -8.00
CA LEU A 258 16.72 9.54 -6.59
C LEU A 258 17.70 8.80 -5.67
N VAL A 259 18.02 7.56 -6.02
CA VAL A 259 18.86 6.66 -5.23
C VAL A 259 19.93 6.05 -6.16
N PRO A 260 21.19 6.47 -6.04
CA PRO A 260 22.30 5.83 -6.77
C PRO A 260 22.63 4.46 -6.16
N GLU A 261 23.41 3.64 -6.89
CA GLU A 261 23.80 2.26 -6.52
C GLU A 261 24.33 2.16 -5.09
N GLU A 262 25.16 3.10 -4.67
CA GLU A 262 25.85 3.08 -3.37
C GLU A 262 24.89 3.24 -2.19
N LEU A 263 23.71 3.80 -2.40
CA LEU A 263 22.69 4.03 -1.39
C LEU A 263 21.51 3.05 -1.50
N TYR A 264 21.53 2.16 -2.50
CA TYR A 264 20.37 1.31 -2.79
C TYR A 264 19.93 0.45 -1.60
N ALA A 265 20.87 -0.21 -0.92
CA ALA A 265 20.56 -1.07 0.23
C ALA A 265 19.82 -0.33 1.34
N ILE A 266 20.30 0.87 1.71
CA ILE A 266 19.70 1.68 2.77
C ILE A 266 18.33 2.20 2.33
N ALA A 267 18.23 2.63 1.08
CA ALA A 267 16.95 3.15 0.54
C ALA A 267 15.90 2.04 0.43
N ASP A 268 16.29 0.84 0.02
CA ASP A 268 15.40 -0.33 -0.05
C ASP A 268 14.83 -0.66 1.33
N ASP A 269 15.64 -0.73 2.37
CA ASP A 269 15.20 -0.92 3.76
C ASP A 269 14.19 0.15 4.20
N ILE A 270 14.42 1.42 3.87
CA ILE A 270 13.51 2.53 4.19
C ILE A 270 12.18 2.39 3.45
N ILE A 271 12.23 2.05 2.16
CA ILE A 271 11.04 1.86 1.32
C ILE A 271 10.22 0.68 1.84
N ILE A 272 10.86 -0.46 2.13
CA ILE A 272 10.20 -1.65 2.70
C ILE A 272 9.58 -1.34 4.06
N ALA A 273 10.30 -0.65 4.95
CA ALA A 273 9.77 -0.23 6.24
C ALA A 273 8.54 0.69 6.09
N THR A 274 8.55 1.57 5.10
CA THR A 274 7.46 2.52 4.83
C THR A 274 6.24 1.81 4.24
N ALA A 275 6.42 1.02 3.18
CA ALA A 275 5.35 0.31 2.49
C ALA A 275 4.70 -0.72 3.42
N ASN A 276 5.47 -1.64 4.00
CA ASN A 276 4.94 -2.67 4.91
C ASN A 276 4.35 -2.05 6.20
N GLY A 277 4.92 -0.95 6.70
CA GLY A 277 4.37 -0.19 7.82
C GLY A 277 2.96 0.32 7.54
N GLY A 278 2.70 0.80 6.32
CA GLY A 278 1.38 1.26 5.86
C GLY A 278 0.35 0.14 5.70
N MET A 279 0.79 -1.07 5.30
CA MET A 279 -0.10 -2.22 5.12
C MET A 279 -0.75 -2.69 6.43
N GLY A 280 -0.03 -2.64 7.55
CA GLY A 280 -0.53 -3.07 8.85
C GLY A 280 -1.86 -2.43 9.24
N PRO A 281 -1.97 -1.10 9.33
CA PRO A 281 -3.22 -0.42 9.69
C PRO A 281 -4.31 -0.56 8.61
N VAL A 282 -3.98 -0.55 7.32
CA VAL A 282 -4.95 -0.73 6.23
C VAL A 282 -5.68 -2.07 6.39
N PHE A 283 -4.95 -3.16 6.62
CA PHE A 283 -5.57 -4.48 6.76
C PHE A 283 -6.16 -4.73 8.16
N THR A 284 -5.71 -4.01 9.18
CA THR A 284 -6.44 -3.92 10.44
C THR A 284 -7.82 -3.29 10.23
N GLY A 285 -7.92 -2.25 9.41
CA GLY A 285 -9.16 -1.61 9.01
C GLY A 285 -10.11 -2.56 8.27
N LEU A 286 -9.59 -3.31 7.29
CA LEU A 286 -10.37 -4.34 6.58
C LEU A 286 -10.86 -5.44 7.54
N ALA A 287 -10.00 -5.94 8.43
CA ALA A 287 -10.38 -6.95 9.43
C ALA A 287 -11.52 -6.44 10.34
N ARG A 288 -11.42 -5.17 10.78
CA ARG A 288 -12.46 -4.50 11.54
C ARG A 288 -13.77 -4.41 10.75
N ALA A 289 -13.72 -4.03 9.47
CA ALA A 289 -14.90 -3.98 8.61
C ALA A 289 -15.59 -5.35 8.53
N ALA A 290 -14.83 -6.41 8.29
CA ALA A 290 -15.38 -7.77 8.24
C ALA A 290 -15.99 -8.21 9.58
N PHE A 291 -15.36 -7.87 10.70
CA PHE A 291 -15.89 -8.13 12.04
C PHE A 291 -17.19 -7.38 12.28
N GLU A 292 -17.27 -6.09 11.97
CA GLU A 292 -18.48 -5.27 12.17
C GLU A 292 -19.65 -5.76 11.30
N GLU A 293 -19.40 -6.16 10.05
CA GLU A 293 -20.40 -6.80 9.17
C GLU A 293 -20.92 -8.10 9.80
N ALA A 294 -20.04 -8.94 10.34
CA ALA A 294 -20.44 -10.19 11.00
C ALA A 294 -21.29 -9.92 12.25
N VAL A 295 -20.90 -8.97 13.10
CA VAL A 295 -21.68 -8.59 14.29
C VAL A 295 -23.07 -8.08 13.89
N THR A 296 -23.14 -7.22 12.88
CA THR A 296 -24.40 -6.65 12.38
C THR A 296 -25.31 -7.74 11.83
N TYR A 297 -24.79 -8.63 11.00
CA TYR A 297 -25.54 -9.75 10.47
C TYR A 297 -26.06 -10.70 11.56
N CYS A 298 -25.21 -11.07 12.53
CA CYS A 298 -25.59 -11.96 13.62
C CYS A 298 -26.68 -11.41 14.54
N LYS A 299 -26.81 -10.08 14.63
CA LYS A 299 -27.89 -9.41 15.37
C LYS A 299 -29.23 -9.35 14.63
N GLN A 300 -29.24 -9.67 13.35
CA GLN A 300 -30.44 -9.59 12.50
C GLN A 300 -30.89 -10.98 12.02
N ARG A 301 -29.99 -11.90 11.79
CA ARG A 301 -30.29 -13.22 11.24
C ARG A 301 -30.81 -14.16 12.29
N VAL A 302 -32.01 -14.71 12.05
CA VAL A 302 -32.58 -15.81 12.85
C VAL A 302 -32.30 -17.13 12.17
N GLN A 303 -31.71 -18.07 12.91
CA GLN A 303 -31.51 -19.44 12.50
C GLN A 303 -31.47 -20.36 13.73
N GLY A 304 -31.99 -21.58 13.62
CA GLY A 304 -32.10 -22.49 14.78
C GLY A 304 -33.04 -21.97 15.86
N GLY A 305 -34.07 -21.19 15.46
CA GLY A 305 -35.12 -20.68 16.33
C GLY A 305 -34.79 -19.41 17.12
N LYS A 306 -33.60 -18.82 16.96
CA LYS A 306 -33.17 -17.57 17.62
C LYS A 306 -32.16 -16.79 16.81
N LEU A 307 -31.80 -15.58 17.24
CA LEU A 307 -30.78 -14.78 16.58
C LEU A 307 -29.41 -15.50 16.60
N LEU A 308 -28.62 -15.34 15.55
CA LEU A 308 -27.27 -15.95 15.49
C LEU A 308 -26.41 -15.54 16.68
N CYS A 309 -26.47 -14.29 17.11
CA CYS A 309 -25.68 -13.79 18.24
C CYS A 309 -26.07 -14.40 19.60
N GLU A 310 -27.19 -15.15 19.69
CA GLU A 310 -27.62 -15.88 20.90
C GLU A 310 -27.05 -17.30 20.98
N HIS A 311 -26.39 -17.79 19.93
CA HIS A 311 -25.73 -19.09 19.92
C HIS A 311 -24.30 -18.99 20.48
N GLN A 312 -23.96 -19.84 21.44
CA GLN A 312 -22.69 -19.82 22.15
C GLN A 312 -21.47 -19.96 21.23
N LEU A 313 -21.55 -20.80 20.19
CA LEU A 313 -20.45 -20.96 19.21
C LEU A 313 -20.27 -19.68 18.36
N VAL A 314 -21.35 -18.98 18.05
CA VAL A 314 -21.28 -17.68 17.34
C VAL A 314 -20.65 -16.62 18.26
N GLN A 315 -21.09 -16.55 19.52
CA GLN A 315 -20.52 -15.62 20.51
C GLN A 315 -19.01 -15.85 20.66
N ARG A 316 -18.59 -17.11 20.79
CA ARG A 316 -17.17 -17.48 20.86
C ARG A 316 -16.40 -17.02 19.62
N LYS A 317 -16.91 -17.29 18.42
CA LYS A 317 -16.29 -16.90 17.16
C LYS A 317 -16.16 -15.37 17.03
N LEU A 318 -17.23 -14.63 17.35
CA LEU A 318 -17.19 -13.16 17.35
C LEU A 318 -16.16 -12.61 18.33
N PHE A 319 -16.01 -13.23 19.51
CA PHE A 319 -15.02 -12.79 20.49
C PHE A 319 -13.58 -13.11 20.04
N ASP A 320 -13.34 -14.27 19.40
CA ASP A 320 -12.04 -14.60 18.82
C ASP A 320 -11.66 -13.63 17.68
N MET A 321 -12.62 -13.22 16.83
CA MET A 321 -12.43 -12.18 15.81
C MET A 321 -12.06 -10.83 16.45
N PHE A 322 -12.74 -10.42 17.51
CA PHE A 322 -12.44 -9.20 18.26
C PHE A 322 -10.99 -9.20 18.79
N ILE A 323 -10.55 -10.30 19.42
CA ILE A 323 -9.17 -10.45 19.93
C ILE A 323 -8.16 -10.26 18.79
N LYS A 324 -8.39 -10.90 17.63
CA LYS A 324 -7.51 -10.80 16.46
C LYS A 324 -7.42 -9.35 15.95
N VAL A 325 -8.55 -8.67 15.77
CA VAL A 325 -8.59 -7.28 15.29
C VAL A 325 -7.86 -6.35 16.24
N GLU A 326 -8.11 -6.46 17.57
CA GLU A 326 -7.44 -5.62 18.56
C GLU A 326 -5.92 -5.90 18.63
N SER A 327 -5.52 -7.17 18.54
CA SER A 327 -4.10 -7.51 18.54
C SER A 327 -3.37 -6.93 17.31
N ALA A 328 -3.99 -7.02 16.12
CA ALA A 328 -3.44 -6.42 14.90
C ALA A 328 -3.36 -4.89 15.00
N ARG A 329 -4.41 -4.25 15.55
CA ARG A 329 -4.42 -2.80 15.78
C ARG A 329 -3.29 -2.36 16.70
N GLN A 330 -3.11 -3.01 17.85
CA GLN A 330 -2.08 -2.61 18.81
C GLN A 330 -0.67 -2.79 18.23
N LEU A 331 -0.41 -3.91 17.55
CA LEU A 331 0.89 -4.14 16.92
C LEU A 331 1.17 -3.11 15.82
N SER A 332 0.25 -2.92 14.87
CA SER A 332 0.43 -1.98 13.75
C SER A 332 0.57 -0.53 14.22
N ARG A 333 -0.19 -0.15 15.25
CA ARG A 333 -0.11 1.17 15.89
C ARG A 333 1.25 1.39 16.55
N ALA A 334 1.71 0.44 17.35
CA ALA A 334 3.02 0.52 18.02
C ALA A 334 4.17 0.63 16.98
N VAL A 335 4.10 -0.13 15.90
CA VAL A 335 5.10 -0.11 14.82
C VAL A 335 5.15 1.24 14.11
N LEU A 336 4.00 1.82 13.74
CA LEU A 336 3.99 3.13 13.09
C LEU A 336 4.48 4.25 14.02
N VAL A 337 4.08 4.22 15.30
CA VAL A 337 4.57 5.18 16.29
C VAL A 337 6.09 5.07 16.46
N TYR A 338 6.62 3.85 16.55
CA TYR A 338 8.07 3.62 16.66
C TYR A 338 8.81 4.09 15.41
N ASN A 339 8.38 3.66 14.22
CA ASN A 339 9.08 3.98 12.97
C ASN A 339 8.94 5.45 12.54
N ALA A 340 7.97 6.19 13.08
CA ALA A 340 7.84 7.63 12.83
C ALA A 340 8.99 8.45 13.46
N VAL A 341 9.66 7.90 14.48
CA VAL A 341 10.77 8.58 15.18
C VAL A 341 12.10 7.85 15.03
N ALA A 342 12.08 6.60 14.58
CA ALA A 342 13.30 5.83 14.35
C ALA A 342 14.00 6.29 13.05
N MET A 343 15.31 6.54 13.13
CA MET A 343 16.14 6.96 11.99
C MET A 343 17.39 6.09 11.88
N PRO A 344 17.47 5.21 10.87
CA PRO A 344 16.43 4.85 9.90
C PRO A 344 15.26 4.08 10.54
N PRO A 345 14.10 4.03 9.88
CA PRO A 345 13.00 3.17 10.31
C PRO A 345 13.41 1.69 10.26
N VAL A 346 12.80 0.86 11.10
CA VAL A 346 13.20 -0.54 11.29
C VAL A 346 12.33 -1.48 10.43
N PRO A 347 12.86 -2.09 9.36
CA PRO A 347 12.09 -2.92 8.44
C PRO A 347 11.43 -4.12 9.11
N ARG A 348 12.14 -4.84 10.00
CA ARG A 348 11.59 -6.03 10.69
C ARG A 348 10.33 -5.75 11.51
N HIS A 349 10.20 -4.55 12.08
CA HIS A 349 8.97 -4.16 12.80
C HIS A 349 7.80 -3.96 11.84
N ALA A 350 8.04 -3.27 10.72
CA ALA A 350 7.03 -3.05 9.67
C ALA A 350 6.56 -4.39 9.06
N VAL A 351 7.51 -5.26 8.75
CA VAL A 351 7.24 -6.62 8.25
C VAL A 351 6.41 -7.44 9.23
N ALA A 352 6.75 -7.42 10.54
CA ALA A 352 5.96 -8.12 11.56
C ALA A 352 4.51 -7.62 11.61
N SER A 353 4.32 -6.29 11.55
CA SER A 353 3.00 -5.65 11.51
C SER A 353 2.21 -6.08 10.26
N LYS A 354 2.85 -6.02 9.09
CA LYS A 354 2.22 -6.40 7.81
C LYS A 354 1.79 -7.86 7.80
N ILE A 355 2.69 -8.78 8.14
CA ILE A 355 2.41 -10.23 8.15
C ILE A 355 1.22 -10.52 9.06
N TYR A 356 1.27 -10.02 10.30
CA TYR A 356 0.22 -10.30 11.28
C TYR A 356 -1.12 -9.70 10.88
N ALA A 357 -1.16 -8.43 10.49
CA ALA A 357 -2.40 -7.74 10.13
C ALA A 357 -3.06 -8.34 8.87
N THR A 358 -2.28 -8.69 7.84
CA THR A 358 -2.80 -9.30 6.61
C THR A 358 -3.33 -10.72 6.84
N GLN A 359 -2.65 -11.50 7.69
CA GLN A 359 -3.14 -12.81 8.11
C GLN A 359 -4.44 -12.69 8.89
N VAL A 360 -4.49 -11.80 9.88
CA VAL A 360 -5.70 -11.54 10.68
C VAL A 360 -6.85 -11.08 9.78
N ALA A 361 -6.60 -10.20 8.81
CA ALA A 361 -7.62 -9.73 7.89
C ALA A 361 -8.26 -10.89 7.10
N PHE A 362 -7.43 -11.79 6.59
CA PHE A 362 -7.91 -12.96 5.86
C PHE A 362 -8.68 -13.93 6.75
N GLU A 363 -8.17 -14.24 7.95
CA GLU A 363 -8.82 -15.13 8.91
C GLU A 363 -10.17 -14.56 9.38
N VAL A 364 -10.22 -13.26 9.74
CA VAL A 364 -11.44 -12.60 10.21
C VAL A 364 -12.48 -12.51 9.09
N ALA A 365 -12.07 -12.18 7.86
CA ALA A 365 -12.99 -12.15 6.71
C ALA A 365 -13.54 -13.56 6.40
N SER A 366 -12.71 -14.61 6.51
CA SER A 366 -13.14 -15.99 6.35
C SER A 366 -14.13 -16.42 7.44
N ASP A 367 -13.85 -16.10 8.70
CA ASP A 367 -14.75 -16.39 9.82
C ASP A 367 -16.07 -15.63 9.73
N ALA A 368 -16.02 -14.36 9.29
CA ALA A 368 -17.21 -13.57 9.03
C ALA A 368 -18.07 -14.19 7.92
N MET A 369 -17.45 -14.54 6.78
CA MET A 369 -18.13 -15.23 5.67
C MET A 369 -18.81 -16.54 6.15
N GLN A 370 -18.16 -17.31 7.01
CA GLN A 370 -18.74 -18.51 7.61
C GLN A 370 -20.01 -18.21 8.43
N LEU A 371 -20.05 -17.07 9.16
CA LEU A 371 -21.22 -16.66 9.93
C LEU A 371 -22.40 -16.23 9.04
N PHE A 372 -22.12 -15.72 7.84
CA PHE A 372 -23.15 -15.42 6.84
C PHE A 372 -23.73 -16.71 6.20
N GLY A 373 -23.04 -17.84 6.31
CA GLY A 373 -23.45 -19.11 5.66
C GLY A 373 -23.49 -18.94 4.13
N GLY A 374 -24.52 -19.49 3.47
CA GLY A 374 -24.66 -19.39 2.01
C GLY A 374 -24.70 -17.94 1.48
N TYR A 375 -25.24 -17.02 2.25
CA TYR A 375 -25.24 -15.58 1.90
C TYR A 375 -23.83 -14.97 1.86
N GLY A 376 -22.86 -15.50 2.61
CA GLY A 376 -21.46 -15.05 2.56
C GLY A 376 -20.78 -15.30 1.21
N LEU A 377 -21.35 -16.17 0.37
CA LEU A 377 -20.85 -16.45 -0.97
C LEU A 377 -21.53 -15.59 -2.05
N SER A 378 -22.55 -14.82 -1.67
CA SER A 378 -23.32 -13.96 -2.59
C SER A 378 -22.69 -12.58 -2.70
N LYS A 379 -22.57 -12.07 -3.93
CA LYS A 379 -22.14 -10.68 -4.19
C LYS A 379 -23.13 -9.61 -3.73
N GLU A 380 -24.27 -10.00 -3.16
CA GLU A 380 -25.22 -9.08 -2.51
C GLU A 380 -24.71 -8.57 -1.16
N PHE A 381 -23.75 -9.27 -0.55
CA PHE A 381 -23.18 -8.92 0.75
C PHE A 381 -21.71 -8.52 0.61
N LEU A 382 -21.32 -7.48 1.31
CA LEU A 382 -19.97 -6.93 1.27
C LEU A 382 -18.89 -7.95 1.69
N ILE A 383 -19.25 -8.92 2.52
CA ILE A 383 -18.27 -9.83 3.14
C ILE A 383 -17.50 -10.67 2.11
N GLU A 384 -18.09 -11.04 0.98
CA GLU A 384 -17.38 -11.79 -0.05
C GLU A 384 -16.28 -10.95 -0.72
N LYS A 385 -16.54 -9.63 -0.92
CA LYS A 385 -15.53 -8.69 -1.41
C LYS A 385 -14.39 -8.54 -0.38
N LEU A 386 -14.72 -8.32 0.90
CA LEU A 386 -13.72 -8.19 1.96
C LEU A 386 -12.82 -9.43 2.06
N PHE A 387 -13.37 -10.62 1.86
CA PHE A 387 -12.61 -11.87 1.83
C PHE A 387 -11.63 -11.92 0.65
N ARG A 388 -12.06 -11.53 -0.55
CA ARG A 388 -11.22 -11.48 -1.75
C ARG A 388 -10.11 -10.44 -1.62
N ASP A 389 -10.44 -9.27 -1.10
CA ASP A 389 -9.48 -8.18 -0.86
C ASP A 389 -8.44 -8.57 0.19
N ALA A 390 -8.86 -9.22 1.28
CA ALA A 390 -7.96 -9.72 2.32
C ALA A 390 -7.00 -10.81 1.80
N ARG A 391 -7.43 -11.65 0.83
CA ARG A 391 -6.55 -12.69 0.27
C ARG A 391 -5.37 -12.11 -0.50
N ALA A 392 -5.57 -11.01 -1.23
CA ALA A 392 -4.51 -10.32 -1.95
C ALA A 392 -3.41 -9.82 -0.99
N ALA A 393 -3.79 -9.30 0.15
CA ALA A 393 -2.91 -8.70 1.16
C ALA A 393 -1.73 -9.58 1.61
N THR A 394 -1.92 -10.91 1.65
CA THR A 394 -0.87 -11.84 2.08
C THR A 394 0.24 -12.03 1.03
N ILE A 395 0.03 -11.51 -0.18
CA ILE A 395 0.92 -11.64 -1.34
C ILE A 395 1.58 -10.31 -1.69
N GLU A 396 0.82 -9.22 -1.67
CA GLU A 396 1.30 -7.89 -2.09
C GLU A 396 2.33 -7.29 -1.13
N ASP A 397 3.12 -6.34 -1.64
CA ASP A 397 4.27 -5.71 -0.98
C ASP A 397 5.28 -6.71 -0.39
N GLY A 398 5.43 -7.85 -1.07
CA GLY A 398 6.19 -9.01 -0.66
C GLY A 398 5.31 -10.09 0.00
N VAL A 399 5.41 -11.33 -0.48
CA VAL A 399 4.69 -12.46 0.12
C VAL A 399 5.15 -12.68 1.57
N ASN A 400 4.22 -12.93 2.48
CA ASN A 400 4.49 -12.99 3.91
C ASN A 400 5.67 -13.92 4.29
N ASP A 401 5.80 -15.08 3.63
CA ASP A 401 6.86 -16.02 3.92
C ASP A 401 8.26 -15.51 3.56
N VAL A 402 8.41 -14.84 2.41
CA VAL A 402 9.70 -14.24 1.98
C VAL A 402 10.07 -13.07 2.87
N LEU A 403 9.10 -12.22 3.23
CA LEU A 403 9.32 -11.13 4.17
C LEU A 403 9.75 -11.62 5.55
N ALA A 404 9.16 -12.72 6.04
CA ALA A 404 9.57 -13.34 7.30
C ALA A 404 11.02 -13.84 7.24
N LEU A 405 11.43 -14.46 6.12
CA LEU A 405 12.82 -14.90 5.90
C LEU A 405 13.79 -13.72 5.85
N ALA A 406 13.39 -12.59 5.27
CA ALA A 406 14.22 -11.38 5.21
C ALA A 406 14.36 -10.70 6.58
N ALA A 407 13.31 -10.71 7.40
CA ALA A 407 13.31 -10.09 8.72
C ALA A 407 13.96 -10.94 9.82
N ALA A 408 13.94 -12.27 9.70
CA ALA A 408 14.42 -13.18 10.75
C ALA A 408 15.92 -13.02 11.08
N PRO A 409 16.86 -12.87 10.13
CA PRO A 409 18.27 -12.60 10.43
C PRO A 409 18.46 -11.32 11.26
N GLN A 410 17.78 -10.23 10.90
CA GLN A 410 17.85 -8.97 11.63
C GLN A 410 17.39 -9.13 13.09
N LEU A 411 16.42 -10.00 13.34
CA LEU A 411 15.95 -10.30 14.69
C LEU A 411 16.99 -11.10 15.48
N ILE A 412 17.59 -12.13 14.87
CA ILE A 412 18.59 -13.01 15.50
C ILE A 412 19.87 -12.23 15.82
N GLU A 413 20.34 -11.38 14.91
CA GLU A 413 21.55 -10.59 15.08
C GLU A 413 21.40 -9.47 16.11
N SER A 414 20.20 -8.94 16.29
CA SER A 414 19.96 -7.81 17.21
C SER A 414 20.01 -8.17 18.69
N HIS A 415 20.17 -9.43 19.06
CA HIS A 415 20.19 -9.92 20.47
C HIS A 415 19.02 -9.33 21.27
N ILE A 416 17.86 -9.90 21.09
CA ILE A 416 16.68 -9.53 21.89
C ILE A 416 16.85 -10.05 23.31
#